data_7da9570d6e69b73b1c275c00921e3794
#
_entry.id   7da9570d6e69b73b1c275c00921e3794
#
_cell.length_a   1.000
_cell.length_b   1.000
_cell.length_c   1.000
_cell.angle_alpha   90.00
_cell.angle_beta   90.00
_cell.angle_gamma   90.00
#
_symmetry.space_group_name_H-M   'P 1'
#
loop_
_entity.id
_entity.type
_entity.pdbx_description
1 polymer ?
#
loop_
_entity_poly.entity_id
_entity_poly.type
_entity_poly.pdbx_seq_one_letter_code
_entity_poly.pdbx_strand_id
1 'polypeptide(L)'
;MTMKRDLLLLPLLAFFLLTTACKDRKNTIRIATKPMTEQFILGEMLKLLIEQDTGLAVEITKGGGTSNIHPAMLKGEFDIYPEYTGTGWLVVLKKDSLLPPDTLYETLKKEYEQKFHLKWLSPYGFDNTHSL
;
A
#
# COMPACT_ATOMS: atom_id res chain seq x y z
N MET A 1 44.29 24.00 30.93
CA MET A 1 44.06 22.53 31.10
C MET A 1 42.58 22.17 30.89
N THR A 2 41.92 22.72 29.88
CA THR A 2 40.47 22.59 29.63
C THR A 2 40.09 22.06 28.22
N MET A 3 41.04 21.99 27.29
CA MET A 3 40.78 21.58 25.90
C MET A 3 40.54 20.07 25.67
N LYS A 4 40.86 19.18 26.62
CA LYS A 4 40.64 17.72 26.46
C LYS A 4 39.23 17.23 26.82
N ARG A 5 38.45 18.02 27.57
CA ARG A 5 37.08 17.64 27.98
C ARG A 5 36.06 17.90 26.90
N ASP A 6 36.25 18.93 26.11
CA ASP A 6 35.26 19.32 25.06
C ASP A 6 35.36 18.42 23.80
N LEU A 7 36.53 17.82 23.55
CA LEU A 7 36.74 16.92 22.42
C LEU A 7 36.04 15.57 22.58
N LEU A 8 35.75 15.14 23.83
CA LEU A 8 35.01 13.89 24.12
C LEU A 8 33.49 14.06 24.10
N LEU A 9 32.98 15.30 24.25
CA LEU A 9 31.53 15.59 24.22
C LEU A 9 30.97 15.64 22.78
N LEU A 10 31.79 15.97 21.80
CA LEU A 10 31.37 16.06 20.39
C LEU A 10 30.92 14.72 19.80
N PRO A 11 31.68 13.59 19.96
CA PRO A 11 31.22 12.28 19.46
C PRO A 11 30.04 11.71 20.23
N LEU A 12 29.89 12.06 21.53
CA LEU A 12 28.74 11.63 22.34
C LEU A 12 27.44 12.30 21.91
N LEU A 13 27.49 13.59 21.54
CA LEU A 13 26.36 14.35 21.02
C LEU A 13 25.97 13.89 19.62
N ALA A 14 26.93 13.53 18.77
CA ALA A 14 26.68 12.98 17.42
C ALA A 14 26.03 11.58 17.48
N PHE A 15 26.38 10.76 18.45
CA PHE A 15 25.77 9.44 18.64
C PHE A 15 24.31 9.53 19.08
N PHE A 16 23.94 10.57 19.86
CA PHE A 16 22.56 10.77 20.33
C PHE A 16 21.60 11.23 19.22
N LEU A 17 22.12 11.88 18.17
CA LEU A 17 21.33 12.35 17.01
C LEU A 17 20.98 11.23 15.99
N LEU A 18 21.60 10.06 16.07
CA LEU A 18 21.35 8.93 15.17
C LEU A 18 20.21 8.02 15.61
N THR A 19 19.63 8.22 16.79
CA THR A 19 18.60 7.32 17.33
C THR A 19 17.15 7.70 16.98
N THR A 20 16.91 8.80 16.25
CA THR A 20 15.53 9.30 16.02
C THR A 20 14.90 8.89 14.68
N ALA A 21 15.51 7.98 13.90
CA ALA A 21 15.03 7.63 12.56
C ALA A 21 14.39 6.24 12.44
N CYS A 22 14.04 5.57 13.54
CA CYS A 22 13.16 4.40 13.46
C CYS A 22 11.70 4.86 13.48
N LYS A 23 11.15 5.25 12.32
CA LYS A 23 9.71 5.45 12.14
C LYS A 23 9.03 4.12 12.48
N ASP A 24 8.13 4.16 13.43
CA ASP A 24 7.52 2.98 14.05
C ASP A 24 6.69 2.22 13.00
N ARG A 25 7.31 1.21 12.38
CA ARG A 25 6.72 0.39 11.31
C ARG A 25 5.47 -0.37 11.77
N LYS A 26 5.28 -0.49 13.08
CA LYS A 26 4.18 -1.25 13.69
C LYS A 26 2.85 -0.50 13.68
N ASN A 27 2.84 0.82 13.56
CA ASN A 27 1.65 1.66 13.69
C ASN A 27 1.33 2.46 12.42
N THR A 28 1.88 2.08 11.26
CA THR A 28 1.66 2.78 10.01
C THR A 28 1.16 1.82 8.94
N ILE A 29 0.00 2.13 8.36
CA ILE A 29 -0.56 1.45 7.18
C ILE A 29 -0.02 2.14 5.91
N ARG A 30 0.48 1.37 4.97
CA ARG A 30 1.05 1.88 3.72
C ARG A 30 0.12 1.56 2.56
N ILE A 31 -0.40 2.60 1.92
CA ILE A 31 -1.29 2.50 0.77
C ILE A 31 -0.51 2.83 -0.49
N ALA A 32 -0.55 1.95 -1.49
CA ALA A 32 -0.06 2.28 -2.83
C ALA A 32 -1.21 2.73 -3.72
N THR A 33 -0.98 3.73 -4.58
CA THR A 33 -1.95 4.18 -5.58
C THR A 33 -1.33 4.16 -6.98
N LYS A 34 -2.16 3.91 -7.99
CA LYS A 34 -1.79 4.09 -9.40
C LYS A 34 -1.78 5.58 -9.76
N PRO A 35 -1.08 6.01 -10.83
CA PRO A 35 -0.98 7.42 -11.21
C PRO A 35 -2.24 7.92 -11.94
N MET A 36 -3.41 7.79 -11.31
CA MET A 36 -4.71 8.23 -11.82
C MET A 36 -5.45 9.01 -10.74
N THR A 37 -6.19 10.04 -11.13
CA THR A 37 -6.94 10.91 -10.20
C THR A 37 -7.89 10.12 -9.30
N GLU A 38 -8.63 9.16 -9.86
CA GLU A 38 -9.51 8.27 -9.11
C GLU A 38 -8.76 7.53 -8.00
N GLN A 39 -7.60 6.96 -8.32
CA GLN A 39 -6.78 6.22 -7.35
C GLN A 39 -6.26 7.11 -6.22
N PHE A 40 -5.95 8.37 -6.52
CA PHE A 40 -5.55 9.33 -5.48
C PHE A 40 -6.71 9.65 -4.54
N ILE A 41 -7.92 9.84 -5.09
CA ILE A 41 -9.12 10.06 -4.29
C ILE A 41 -9.40 8.84 -3.40
N LEU A 42 -9.36 7.63 -3.96
CA LEU A 42 -9.57 6.40 -3.20
C LEU A 42 -8.51 6.22 -2.10
N GLY A 43 -7.26 6.54 -2.39
CA GLY A 43 -6.18 6.50 -1.40
C GLY A 43 -6.42 7.45 -0.23
N GLU A 44 -6.80 8.70 -0.51
CA GLU A 44 -7.11 9.69 0.53
C GLU A 44 -8.36 9.33 1.33
N MET A 45 -9.40 8.79 0.68
CA MET A 45 -10.60 8.30 1.38
C MET A 45 -10.25 7.16 2.34
N LEU A 46 -9.47 6.17 1.90
CA LEU A 46 -9.02 5.07 2.74
C LEU A 46 -8.18 5.58 3.92
N LYS A 47 -7.28 6.53 3.66
CA LYS A 47 -6.48 7.16 4.70
C LYS A 47 -7.35 7.78 5.78
N LEU A 48 -8.30 8.63 5.40
CA LEU A 48 -9.20 9.30 6.34
C LEU A 48 -9.98 8.29 7.18
N LEU A 49 -10.54 7.26 6.56
CA LEU A 49 -11.31 6.22 7.25
C LEU A 49 -10.44 5.43 8.24
N ILE A 50 -9.26 4.99 7.81
CA ILE A 50 -8.36 4.20 8.66
C ILE A 50 -7.87 5.05 9.85
N GLU A 51 -7.42 6.27 9.61
CA GLU A 51 -6.94 7.15 10.68
C GLU A 51 -8.05 7.50 11.67
N GLN A 52 -9.27 7.74 11.19
CA GLN A 52 -10.42 8.06 12.04
C GLN A 52 -10.86 6.85 12.89
N ASP A 53 -10.95 5.66 12.30
CA ASP A 53 -11.54 4.51 12.97
C ASP A 53 -10.54 3.72 13.82
N THR A 54 -9.24 3.81 13.52
CA THR A 54 -8.21 2.98 14.17
C THR A 54 -7.16 3.78 14.94
N GLY A 55 -6.99 5.06 14.63
CA GLY A 55 -5.89 5.89 15.13
C GLY A 55 -4.51 5.51 14.58
N LEU A 56 -4.42 4.58 13.63
CA LEU A 56 -3.17 4.23 12.96
C LEU A 56 -2.78 5.34 11.97
N ALA A 57 -1.49 5.63 11.86
CA ALA A 57 -0.99 6.52 10.82
C ALA A 57 -1.09 5.87 9.44
N VAL A 58 -1.36 6.66 8.39
CA VAL A 58 -1.42 6.15 7.02
C VAL A 58 -0.47 6.93 6.11
N GLU A 59 0.34 6.18 5.36
CA GLU A 59 1.21 6.72 4.30
C GLU A 59 0.69 6.30 2.93
N ILE A 60 0.57 7.28 2.02
CA ILE A 60 0.20 7.03 0.63
C ILE A 60 1.43 7.19 -0.26
N THR A 61 1.70 6.19 -1.09
CA THR A 61 2.78 6.21 -2.07
C THR A 61 2.24 6.00 -3.48
N LYS A 62 2.72 6.79 -4.43
CA LYS A 62 2.45 6.59 -5.85
C LYS A 62 3.30 5.41 -6.35
N GLY A 63 2.70 4.23 -6.39
CA GLY A 63 3.41 2.96 -6.66
C GLY A 63 3.60 2.63 -8.14
N GLY A 64 3.08 3.46 -9.05
CA GLY A 64 3.06 3.16 -10.48
C GLY A 64 1.91 2.23 -10.86
N GLY A 65 2.07 1.41 -11.89
CA GLY A 65 1.05 0.46 -12.35
C GLY A 65 0.99 -0.81 -11.50
N THR A 66 -0.02 -1.65 -11.77
CA THR A 66 -0.20 -2.96 -11.12
C THR A 66 1.05 -3.84 -11.18
N SER A 67 1.80 -3.79 -12.29
CA SER A 67 3.05 -4.53 -12.46
C SER A 67 4.15 -4.16 -11.46
N ASN A 68 4.11 -2.98 -10.89
CA ASN A 68 5.03 -2.52 -9.85
C ASN A 68 4.44 -2.75 -8.46
N ILE A 69 3.17 -2.37 -8.26
CA ILE A 69 2.52 -2.40 -6.94
C ILE A 69 2.33 -3.84 -6.45
N HIS A 70 1.84 -4.74 -7.31
CA HIS A 70 1.53 -6.11 -6.87
C HIS A 70 2.77 -6.88 -6.37
N PRO A 71 3.92 -6.89 -7.07
CA PRO A 71 5.13 -7.50 -6.52
C PRO A 71 5.65 -6.85 -5.25
N ALA A 72 5.52 -5.53 -5.09
CA ALA A 72 5.90 -4.82 -3.88
C ALA A 72 4.98 -5.18 -2.70
N MET A 73 3.68 -5.36 -2.95
CA MET A 73 2.71 -5.87 -1.98
C MET A 73 3.10 -7.26 -1.47
N LEU A 74 3.49 -8.17 -2.38
CA LEU A 74 3.94 -9.53 -2.01
C LEU A 74 5.22 -9.54 -1.17
N LYS A 75 6.05 -8.50 -1.28
CA LYS A 75 7.24 -8.30 -0.43
C LYS A 75 6.93 -7.59 0.89
N GLY A 76 5.67 -7.22 1.13
CA GLY A 76 5.26 -6.48 2.31
C GLY A 76 5.73 -5.02 2.31
N GLU A 77 5.95 -4.41 1.14
CA GLU A 77 6.29 -3.00 1.04
C GLU A 77 5.05 -2.11 1.20
N PHE A 78 3.87 -2.63 0.83
CA PHE A 78 2.55 -2.01 1.00
C PHE A 78 1.60 -2.95 1.73
N ASP A 79 0.57 -2.38 2.35
CA ASP A 79 -0.45 -3.11 3.10
C ASP A 79 -1.79 -3.11 2.36
N ILE A 80 -2.09 -2.06 1.60
CA ILE A 80 -3.34 -1.89 0.84
C ILE A 80 -3.04 -1.22 -0.50
N TYR A 81 -3.77 -1.60 -1.54
CA TYR A 81 -3.87 -0.81 -2.77
C TYR A 81 -5.24 -0.99 -3.44
N PRO A 82 -5.86 0.07 -3.97
CA PRO A 82 -7.05 -0.05 -4.79
C PRO A 82 -6.74 -0.74 -6.12
N GLU A 83 -7.50 -1.76 -6.46
CA GLU A 83 -7.31 -2.52 -7.69
C GLU A 83 -8.65 -2.77 -8.38
N TYR A 84 -8.63 -2.97 -9.69
CA TYR A 84 -9.79 -3.32 -10.49
C TYR A 84 -9.87 -4.82 -10.69
N THR A 85 -11.07 -5.39 -10.59
CA THR A 85 -11.28 -6.82 -10.73
C THR A 85 -10.79 -7.35 -12.07
N GLY A 86 -11.04 -6.63 -13.17
CA GLY A 86 -10.54 -6.97 -14.49
C GLY A 86 -9.01 -6.99 -14.57
N THR A 87 -8.34 -6.02 -13.93
CA THR A 87 -6.87 -5.98 -13.89
C THR A 87 -6.31 -7.12 -13.04
N GLY A 88 -6.89 -7.35 -11.87
CA GLY A 88 -6.50 -8.49 -11.04
C GLY A 88 -6.61 -9.82 -11.76
N TRP A 89 -7.66 -9.98 -12.56
CA TRP A 89 -7.93 -11.18 -13.32
C TRP A 89 -7.01 -11.37 -14.55
N LEU A 90 -7.00 -10.38 -15.45
CA LEU A 90 -6.29 -10.49 -16.71
C LEU A 90 -4.77 -10.27 -16.59
N VAL A 91 -4.35 -9.29 -15.75
CA VAL A 91 -2.94 -8.90 -15.68
C VAL A 91 -2.19 -9.67 -14.59
N VAL A 92 -2.77 -9.81 -13.40
CA VAL A 92 -2.09 -10.47 -12.28
C VAL A 92 -2.23 -11.99 -12.36
N LEU A 93 -3.45 -12.49 -12.50
CA LEU A 93 -3.72 -13.93 -12.62
C LEU A 93 -3.47 -14.48 -14.04
N LYS A 94 -3.26 -13.59 -15.03
CA LYS A 94 -2.97 -13.94 -16.44
C LYS A 94 -4.02 -14.85 -17.07
N LYS A 95 -5.28 -14.52 -16.84
CA LYS A 95 -6.42 -15.26 -17.45
C LYS A 95 -6.71 -14.70 -18.84
N ASP A 96 -7.21 -15.54 -19.73
CA ASP A 96 -7.38 -15.21 -21.16
C ASP A 96 -8.71 -14.49 -21.45
N SER A 97 -9.71 -14.60 -20.59
CA SER A 97 -11.05 -14.02 -20.77
C SER A 97 -11.67 -13.59 -19.46
N LEU A 98 -12.55 -12.59 -19.50
CA LEU A 98 -13.32 -12.15 -18.34
C LEU A 98 -14.49 -13.11 -18.06
N LEU A 99 -14.77 -13.27 -16.79
CA LEU A 99 -15.99 -13.91 -16.27
C LEU A 99 -17.10 -12.86 -16.11
N PRO A 100 -18.37 -13.28 -15.97
CA PRO A 100 -19.44 -12.38 -15.53
C PRO A 100 -19.06 -11.70 -14.20
N PRO A 101 -19.45 -10.41 -13.98
CA PRO A 101 -18.97 -9.62 -12.84
C PRO A 101 -19.09 -10.30 -11.47
N ASP A 102 -20.25 -10.88 -11.17
CA ASP A 102 -20.51 -11.53 -9.88
C ASP A 102 -19.61 -12.75 -9.66
N THR A 103 -19.45 -13.57 -10.71
CA THR A 103 -18.56 -14.74 -10.68
C THR A 103 -17.09 -14.33 -10.64
N LEU A 104 -16.73 -13.26 -11.37
CA LEU A 104 -15.38 -12.73 -11.41
C LEU A 104 -14.86 -12.35 -10.03
N TYR A 105 -15.64 -11.55 -9.28
CA TYR A 105 -15.21 -11.08 -7.97
C TYR A 105 -14.99 -12.23 -6.98
N GLU A 106 -15.94 -13.16 -6.86
CA GLU A 106 -15.81 -14.28 -5.92
C GLU A 106 -14.66 -15.24 -6.30
N THR A 107 -14.48 -15.49 -7.59
CA THR A 107 -13.38 -16.35 -8.07
C THR A 107 -12.02 -15.67 -7.84
N LEU A 108 -11.92 -14.38 -8.14
CA LEU A 108 -10.73 -13.58 -7.95
C LEU A 108 -10.29 -13.55 -6.47
N LYS A 109 -11.23 -13.30 -5.57
CA LYS A 109 -11.03 -13.29 -4.12
C LYS A 109 -10.43 -14.61 -3.63
N LYS A 110 -11.02 -15.72 -4.04
CA LYS A 110 -10.54 -17.06 -3.71
C LYS A 110 -9.14 -17.36 -4.26
N GLU A 111 -8.89 -17.05 -5.54
CA GLU A 111 -7.58 -17.30 -6.16
C GLU A 111 -6.48 -16.43 -5.55
N TYR A 112 -6.76 -15.17 -5.22
CA TYR A 112 -5.77 -14.29 -4.58
C TYR A 112 -5.42 -14.76 -3.18
N GLU A 113 -6.40 -15.18 -2.39
CA GLU A 113 -6.14 -15.71 -1.05
C GLU A 113 -5.29 -16.99 -1.10
N GLN A 114 -5.62 -17.91 -2.01
CA GLN A 114 -4.88 -19.18 -2.17
C GLN A 114 -3.46 -18.98 -2.72
N LYS A 115 -3.30 -18.09 -3.70
CA LYS A 115 -2.06 -17.96 -4.47
C LYS A 115 -1.08 -16.96 -3.88
N PHE A 116 -1.60 -15.89 -3.29
CA PHE A 116 -0.81 -14.74 -2.84
C PHE A 116 -0.97 -14.44 -1.35
N HIS A 117 -1.90 -15.07 -0.65
CA HIS A 117 -2.30 -14.73 0.72
C HIS A 117 -2.78 -13.27 0.87
N LEU A 118 -3.36 -12.74 -0.20
CA LEU A 118 -3.95 -11.40 -0.26
C LEU A 118 -5.47 -11.50 -0.25
N LYS A 119 -6.12 -10.60 0.48
CA LYS A 119 -7.57 -10.51 0.56
C LYS A 119 -8.11 -9.38 -0.31
N TRP A 120 -9.09 -9.68 -1.13
CA TRP A 120 -9.95 -8.68 -1.74
C TRP A 120 -11.01 -8.25 -0.73
N LEU A 121 -11.06 -6.96 -0.43
CA LEU A 121 -12.09 -6.35 0.41
C LEU A 121 -13.33 -6.07 -0.45
N SER A 122 -14.44 -5.67 0.20
CA SER A 122 -15.68 -5.32 -0.51
C SER A 122 -15.44 -4.30 -1.62
N PRO A 123 -16.10 -4.46 -2.78
CA PRO A 123 -15.96 -3.52 -3.87
C PRO A 123 -16.53 -2.14 -3.50
N TYR A 124 -15.97 -1.09 -4.11
CA TYR A 124 -16.43 0.28 -3.89
C TYR A 124 -17.82 0.58 -4.47
N GLY A 125 -18.39 -0.32 -5.28
CA GLY A 125 -19.73 -0.19 -5.82
C GLY A 125 -19.84 0.66 -7.11
N PHE A 126 -18.72 0.92 -7.78
CA PHE A 126 -18.72 1.57 -9.09
C PHE A 126 -17.95 0.75 -10.13
N ASP A 127 -18.22 1.01 -11.39
CA ASP A 127 -17.55 0.40 -12.53
C ASP A 127 -16.63 1.43 -13.20
N ASN A 128 -15.40 1.01 -13.52
CA ASN A 128 -14.41 1.82 -14.25
C ASN A 128 -14.19 1.26 -15.65
N THR A 129 -15.27 1.12 -16.41
CA THR A 129 -15.22 0.79 -17.85
C THR A 129 -15.09 2.06 -18.68
N HIS A 130 -14.15 2.05 -19.62
CA HIS A 130 -14.12 3.11 -20.65
C HIS A 130 -15.31 2.91 -21.57
N SER A 131 -16.30 3.79 -21.52
CA SER A 131 -17.31 3.92 -22.57
C SER A 131 -16.67 4.61 -23.78
N LEU A 132 -16.71 3.96 -24.93
CA LEU A 132 -16.34 4.52 -26.22
C LEU A 132 -17.44 5.47 -26.71
#